data_d330197bbb451345313b54a7a4669a11
#
_entry.id   d330197bbb451345313b54a7a4669a11
#
_cell.length_a   1.000
_cell.length_b   1.000
_cell.length_c   1.000
_cell.angle_alpha   90.00
_cell.angle_beta   90.00
_cell.angle_gamma   90.00
#
_symmetry.space_group_name_H-M   'P 1'
#
loop_
_entity.id
_entity.type
_entity.pdbx_description
1 polymer ?
#
loop_
_entity_poly.entity_id
_entity_poly.type
_entity_poly.pdbx_seq_one_letter_code
_entity_poly.pdbx_strand_id
1 'polypeptide(L)'
;MDINLRHAALTLAAVAGVSFVVGYQVAPREILDSTVEHVGFLTVDTKKVLSATIESLKSESRLVSYSYVGTQNVSIDRDKWIVLNGNQQLIVPATVSYFIDLAQLTETSATFDESTNTVTVTLPKLMLTVEFDPRRATIINNGLLTLNDEVVQALTKINYDTARKSAIKQGQQAALVQSARDRTTENIERLFRVPLHAAGKAGVKVIVTFAN
;
A
#
# COMPACT_ATOMS: atom_id res chain seq x y z
N MET A 1 32.53 -13.31 38.50
CA MET A 1 31.69 -12.29 37.80
C MET A 1 31.37 -12.86 36.44
N ASP A 2 30.42 -13.82 36.44
CA ASP A 2 30.05 -14.58 35.24
C ASP A 2 28.89 -13.88 34.53
N ILE A 3 29.21 -13.11 33.53
CA ILE A 3 28.24 -12.49 32.68
C ILE A 3 27.72 -13.58 31.74
N ASN A 4 26.46 -13.93 31.89
CA ASN A 4 25.75 -14.97 31.16
C ASN A 4 25.92 -14.83 29.64
N LEU A 5 26.79 -15.63 29.07
CA LEU A 5 27.06 -15.71 27.61
C LEU A 5 25.78 -15.99 26.76
N ARG A 6 24.74 -16.55 27.40
CA ARG A 6 23.45 -16.82 26.74
C ARG A 6 22.63 -15.59 26.44
N HIS A 7 22.74 -14.51 27.24
CA HIS A 7 22.01 -13.27 26.99
C HIS A 7 22.71 -12.38 25.96
N ALA A 8 24.04 -12.47 25.85
CA ALA A 8 24.80 -11.77 24.83
C ALA A 8 24.55 -12.32 23.42
N ALA A 9 24.36 -13.64 23.29
CA ALA A 9 24.05 -14.27 22.00
C ALA A 9 22.65 -13.93 21.49
N LEU A 10 21.66 -13.77 22.39
CA LEU A 10 20.27 -13.42 22.03
C LEU A 10 20.12 -11.94 21.63
N THR A 11 20.87 -11.05 22.28
CA THR A 11 20.87 -9.62 21.92
C THR A 11 21.63 -9.35 20.61
N LEU A 12 22.67 -10.14 20.30
CA LEU A 12 23.38 -10.01 19.03
C LEU A 12 22.51 -10.47 17.83
N ALA A 13 21.70 -11.49 18.01
CA ALA A 13 20.78 -11.98 16.95
C ALA A 13 19.64 -11.00 16.67
N ALA A 14 19.12 -10.29 17.69
CA ALA A 14 18.07 -9.30 17.50
C ALA A 14 18.57 -8.01 16.84
N VAL A 15 19.80 -7.57 17.17
CA VAL A 15 20.44 -6.39 16.55
C VAL A 15 20.85 -6.69 15.10
N ALA A 16 21.30 -7.92 14.80
CA ALA A 16 21.64 -8.33 13.43
C ALA A 16 20.41 -8.34 12.49
N GLY A 17 19.23 -8.68 13.00
CA GLY A 17 17.99 -8.73 12.21
C GLY A 17 17.52 -7.35 11.75
N VAL A 18 17.63 -6.32 12.59
CA VAL A 18 17.21 -4.96 12.26
C VAL A 18 18.27 -4.22 11.42
N SER A 19 19.55 -4.49 11.67
CA SER A 19 20.66 -3.88 10.89
C SER A 19 20.74 -4.44 9.46
N PHE A 20 20.21 -5.64 9.21
CA PHE A 20 20.29 -6.29 7.90
C PHE A 20 19.39 -5.62 6.84
N VAL A 21 18.25 -5.07 7.24
CA VAL A 21 17.34 -4.39 6.31
C VAL A 21 17.89 -3.01 5.88
N VAL A 22 18.61 -2.33 6.76
CA VAL A 22 19.24 -1.02 6.45
C VAL A 22 20.63 -1.18 5.85
N GLY A 23 21.38 -2.23 6.20
CA GLY A 23 22.74 -2.49 5.75
C GLY A 23 22.88 -3.07 4.33
N TYR A 24 21.80 -3.63 3.77
CA TYR A 24 21.84 -4.29 2.45
C TYR A 24 22.16 -3.32 1.29
N GLN A 25 21.96 -2.03 1.47
CA GLN A 25 22.28 -1.03 0.45
C GLN A 25 23.73 -0.54 0.48
N VAL A 26 24.51 -0.86 1.51
CA VAL A 26 25.84 -0.25 1.73
C VAL A 26 26.97 -1.28 1.85
N ALA A 27 26.70 -2.57 2.02
CA ALA A 27 27.73 -3.59 2.17
C ALA A 27 28.29 -4.07 0.83
N PRO A 28 29.63 -4.12 0.64
CA PRO A 28 30.25 -4.75 -0.54
C PRO A 28 29.85 -6.24 -0.64
N ARG A 29 29.50 -6.68 -1.85
CA ARG A 29 29.04 -8.07 -2.15
C ARG A 29 29.98 -9.16 -1.64
N GLU A 30 31.26 -8.88 -1.53
CA GLU A 30 32.31 -9.83 -1.10
C GLU A 30 32.20 -10.28 0.38
N ILE A 31 31.56 -9.47 1.23
CA ILE A 31 31.39 -9.82 2.67
C ILE A 31 30.21 -10.79 2.87
N LEU A 32 29.25 -10.79 1.95
CA LEU A 32 28.07 -11.65 2.04
C LEU A 32 28.38 -13.10 1.61
N ASP A 33 29.22 -13.30 0.61
CA ASP A 33 29.57 -14.64 0.14
C ASP A 33 30.41 -15.44 1.16
N SER A 34 31.27 -14.76 1.94
CA SER A 34 32.10 -15.45 2.93
C SER A 34 31.37 -15.83 4.22
N THR A 35 30.23 -15.19 4.51
CA THR A 35 29.48 -15.43 5.74
C THR A 35 28.42 -16.51 5.57
N VAL A 36 27.96 -16.76 4.33
CA VAL A 36 26.92 -17.75 4.03
C VAL A 36 27.46 -19.18 4.07
N GLU A 37 28.72 -19.41 3.76
CA GLU A 37 29.33 -20.76 3.79
C GLU A 37 29.54 -21.32 5.21
N HIS A 38 29.58 -20.49 6.25
CA HIS A 38 29.88 -20.95 7.63
C HIS A 38 28.68 -21.06 8.57
N VAL A 39 27.47 -20.68 8.17
CA VAL A 39 26.25 -20.80 8.97
C VAL A 39 25.46 -22.10 8.67
N GLY A 40 26.09 -23.10 8.10
CA GLY A 40 25.51 -24.33 7.57
C GLY A 40 24.88 -25.31 8.59
N PHE A 41 24.55 -24.89 9.80
CA PHE A 41 23.87 -25.74 10.81
C PHE A 41 22.58 -25.18 11.41
N LEU A 42 22.16 -23.99 11.05
CA LEU A 42 20.85 -23.48 11.47
C LEU A 42 19.86 -23.73 10.34
N THR A 43 19.15 -24.85 10.39
CA THR A 43 17.93 -25.04 9.58
C THR A 43 16.93 -23.98 10.01
N VAL A 44 16.91 -22.87 9.27
CA VAL A 44 15.96 -21.80 9.55
C VAL A 44 14.56 -22.32 9.24
N ASP A 45 13.72 -22.36 10.29
CA ASP A 45 12.34 -22.77 10.17
C ASP A 45 11.57 -21.77 9.28
N THR A 46 11.15 -22.21 8.11
CA THR A 46 10.41 -21.39 7.14
C THR A 46 9.19 -20.74 7.79
N LYS A 47 8.49 -21.42 8.69
CA LYS A 47 7.32 -20.88 9.39
C LYS A 47 7.68 -19.67 10.26
N LYS A 48 8.82 -19.72 10.94
CA LYS A 48 9.31 -18.57 11.74
C LYS A 48 9.64 -17.36 10.87
N VAL A 49 10.22 -17.58 9.69
CA VAL A 49 10.50 -16.50 8.73
C VAL A 49 9.20 -15.87 8.25
N LEU A 50 8.19 -16.69 7.93
CA LEU A 50 6.88 -16.19 7.50
C LEU A 50 6.17 -15.40 8.60
N SER A 51 6.12 -15.93 9.84
CA SER A 51 5.52 -15.21 10.97
C SER A 51 6.20 -13.87 11.23
N ALA A 52 7.53 -13.84 11.24
CA ALA A 52 8.29 -12.59 11.40
C ALA A 52 8.03 -11.59 10.27
N THR A 53 7.91 -12.07 9.03
CA THR A 53 7.58 -11.22 7.87
C THR A 53 6.16 -10.64 7.99
N ILE A 54 5.19 -11.47 8.38
CA ILE A 54 3.80 -11.02 8.62
C ILE A 54 3.77 -9.97 9.72
N GLU A 55 4.45 -10.19 10.83
CA GLU A 55 4.47 -9.25 11.95
C GLU A 55 5.13 -7.92 11.57
N SER A 56 6.22 -7.96 10.80
CA SER A 56 6.84 -6.77 10.24
C SER A 56 5.88 -6.01 9.31
N LEU A 57 5.15 -6.70 8.45
CA LEU A 57 4.16 -6.09 7.57
C LEU A 57 3.01 -5.45 8.34
N LYS A 58 2.51 -6.13 9.39
CA LYS A 58 1.46 -5.58 10.27
C LYS A 58 1.87 -4.27 10.93
N SER A 59 3.15 -4.12 11.31
CA SER A 59 3.65 -2.89 11.92
C SER A 59 3.57 -1.68 11.00
N GLU A 60 3.61 -1.87 9.68
CA GLU A 60 3.45 -0.81 8.69
C GLU A 60 1.99 -0.36 8.51
N SER A 61 1.04 -1.11 9.06
CA SER A 61 -0.40 -0.86 9.03
C SER A 61 -1.01 -0.77 7.63
N ARG A 62 -0.37 -0.11 6.67
CA ARG A 62 -0.93 0.17 5.35
C ARG A 62 0.13 0.13 4.26
N LEU A 63 -0.14 -0.61 3.18
CA LEU A 63 0.70 -0.64 1.98
C LEU A 63 -0.02 0.04 0.81
N VAL A 64 0.45 1.23 0.41
CA VAL A 64 0.04 1.86 -0.85
C VAL A 64 0.87 1.26 -1.98
N SER A 65 0.22 0.56 -2.89
CA SER A 65 0.90 -0.21 -3.96
C SER A 65 0.81 0.44 -5.33
N TYR A 66 -0.23 1.24 -5.55
CA TYR A 66 -0.44 1.93 -6.82
C TYR A 66 -1.18 3.25 -6.60
N SER A 67 -0.80 4.29 -7.32
CA SER A 67 -1.50 5.59 -7.33
C SER A 67 -1.45 6.19 -8.72
N TYR A 68 -2.49 6.92 -9.07
CA TYR A 68 -2.50 7.78 -10.26
C TYR A 68 -3.11 9.14 -9.95
N VAL A 69 -2.73 10.13 -10.73
CA VAL A 69 -3.29 11.48 -10.65
C VAL A 69 -4.17 11.72 -11.88
N GLY A 70 -5.41 12.11 -11.64
CA GLY A 70 -6.35 12.51 -12.67
C GLY A 70 -6.94 13.88 -12.36
N THR A 71 -7.60 14.50 -13.33
CA THR A 71 -8.34 15.75 -13.11
C THR A 71 -9.83 15.46 -13.15
N GLN A 72 -10.54 15.88 -12.11
CA GLN A 72 -12.00 15.85 -12.09
C GLN A 72 -12.53 17.17 -12.57
N ASN A 73 -13.48 17.11 -13.51
CA ASN A 73 -14.21 18.27 -14.03
C ASN A 73 -15.69 17.99 -13.81
N VAL A 74 -16.29 18.72 -12.90
CA VAL A 74 -17.70 18.58 -12.54
C VAL A 74 -18.38 19.93 -12.60
N SER A 75 -19.65 19.95 -12.99
CA SER A 75 -20.46 21.15 -13.06
C SER A 75 -21.83 20.87 -12.44
N ILE A 76 -22.33 21.85 -11.71
CA ILE A 76 -23.66 21.83 -11.13
C ILE A 76 -24.40 23.09 -11.49
N ASP A 77 -25.61 22.89 -12.00
CA ASP A 77 -26.57 23.92 -12.27
C ASP A 77 -27.59 24.00 -11.13
N ARG A 78 -27.92 25.21 -10.72
CA ARG A 78 -28.98 25.49 -9.77
C ARG A 78 -29.84 26.57 -10.27
N ASP A 79 -31.06 26.23 -10.63
CA ASP A 79 -32.08 27.19 -11.09
C ASP A 79 -33.09 27.40 -9.97
N LYS A 80 -33.28 28.66 -9.61
CA LYS A 80 -34.38 29.14 -8.77
C LYS A 80 -35.13 30.18 -9.59
N TRP A 81 -36.31 29.83 -10.06
CA TRP A 81 -37.12 30.73 -10.93
C TRP A 81 -36.46 31.00 -12.31
N ILE A 82 -37.25 31.46 -13.26
CA ILE A 82 -36.85 31.68 -14.65
C ILE A 82 -35.69 32.70 -14.81
N VAL A 83 -35.42 33.53 -13.78
CA VAL A 83 -34.45 34.64 -13.81
C VAL A 83 -33.23 34.41 -12.92
N LEU A 84 -33.31 33.51 -11.95
CA LEU A 84 -32.25 33.27 -10.98
C LEU A 84 -31.59 31.91 -11.27
N ASN A 85 -30.57 31.92 -12.08
CA ASN A 85 -29.73 30.77 -12.38
C ASN A 85 -28.36 30.92 -11.72
N GLY A 86 -27.73 29.81 -11.40
CA GLY A 86 -26.36 29.71 -10.93
C GLY A 86 -25.73 28.42 -11.42
N ASN A 87 -24.58 28.53 -12.02
CA ASN A 87 -23.75 27.39 -12.43
C ASN A 87 -22.41 27.50 -11.75
N GLN A 88 -21.92 26.40 -11.20
CA GLN A 88 -20.56 26.33 -10.72
C GLN A 88 -19.85 25.12 -11.33
N GLN A 89 -18.72 25.37 -11.96
CA GLN A 89 -17.81 24.34 -12.43
C GLN A 89 -16.61 24.23 -11.50
N LEU A 90 -16.26 23.02 -11.12
CA LEU A 90 -15.06 22.69 -10.37
C LEU A 90 -14.14 21.82 -11.23
N ILE A 91 -12.90 22.28 -11.40
CA ILE A 91 -11.81 21.52 -12.00
C ILE A 91 -10.77 21.30 -10.92
N VAL A 92 -10.53 20.05 -10.51
CA VAL A 92 -9.62 19.74 -9.41
C VAL A 92 -8.79 18.50 -9.69
N PRO A 93 -7.46 18.55 -9.50
CA PRO A 93 -6.63 17.36 -9.52
C PRO A 93 -6.97 16.44 -8.36
N ALA A 94 -7.05 15.14 -8.65
CA ALA A 94 -7.33 14.10 -7.68
C ALA A 94 -6.26 13.01 -7.77
N THR A 95 -5.71 12.62 -6.63
CA THR A 95 -4.87 11.43 -6.51
C THR A 95 -5.75 10.28 -6.03
N VAL A 96 -5.80 9.20 -6.80
CA VAL A 96 -6.44 7.95 -6.42
C VAL A 96 -5.35 6.96 -6.04
N SER A 97 -5.36 6.51 -4.79
CA SER A 97 -4.36 5.58 -4.26
C SER A 97 -5.04 4.26 -3.87
N TYR A 98 -4.42 3.14 -4.30
CA TYR A 98 -4.84 1.79 -3.93
C TYR A 98 -3.94 1.27 -2.83
N PHE A 99 -4.54 0.65 -1.84
CA PHE A 99 -3.81 0.17 -0.68
C PHE A 99 -4.43 -1.09 -0.09
N ILE A 100 -3.61 -1.80 0.67
CA ILE A 100 -4.03 -2.91 1.51
C ILE A 100 -3.85 -2.49 2.98
N ASP A 101 -4.83 -2.84 3.80
CA ASP A 101 -4.74 -2.74 5.25
C ASP A 101 -3.98 -3.96 5.80
N LEU A 102 -2.70 -3.77 6.05
CA LEU A 102 -1.81 -4.82 6.54
C LEU A 102 -2.09 -5.22 7.99
N ALA A 103 -2.78 -4.37 8.76
CA ALA A 103 -3.19 -4.70 10.13
C ALA A 103 -4.17 -5.89 10.18
N GLN A 104 -4.85 -6.19 9.08
CA GLN A 104 -5.76 -7.34 8.95
C GLN A 104 -5.03 -8.68 8.69
N LEU A 105 -3.72 -8.67 8.42
CA LEU A 105 -2.97 -9.90 8.26
C LEU A 105 -2.93 -10.69 9.57
N THR A 106 -3.01 -12.01 9.45
CA THR A 106 -2.90 -12.96 10.55
C THR A 106 -1.73 -13.91 10.30
N GLU A 107 -1.32 -14.67 11.27
CA GLU A 107 -0.28 -15.69 11.09
C GLU A 107 -0.65 -16.73 10.01
N THR A 108 -1.94 -16.96 9.80
CA THR A 108 -2.45 -17.87 8.77
C THR A 108 -2.53 -17.22 7.38
N SER A 109 -2.24 -15.92 7.26
CA SER A 109 -2.23 -15.21 5.96
C SER A 109 -1.08 -15.64 5.05
N ALA A 110 -0.03 -16.28 5.59
CA ALA A 110 1.02 -16.90 4.81
C ALA A 110 1.17 -18.37 5.20
N THR A 111 1.07 -19.27 4.24
CA THR A 111 1.21 -20.72 4.43
C THR A 111 2.33 -21.25 3.54
N PHE A 112 3.07 -22.22 4.04
CA PHE A 112 4.14 -22.91 3.30
C PHE A 112 3.78 -24.37 3.04
N ASP A 113 3.79 -24.74 1.79
CA ASP A 113 3.65 -26.13 1.34
C ASP A 113 5.04 -26.69 0.98
N GLU A 114 5.52 -27.62 1.78
CA GLU A 114 6.82 -28.27 1.60
C GLU A 114 6.86 -29.15 0.33
N SER A 115 5.74 -29.75 -0.06
CA SER A 115 5.67 -30.67 -1.19
C SER A 115 5.87 -29.93 -2.53
N THR A 116 5.36 -28.70 -2.64
CA THR A 116 5.47 -27.86 -3.82
C THR A 116 6.52 -26.76 -3.68
N ASN A 117 7.18 -26.68 -2.50
CA ASN A 117 8.10 -25.61 -2.14
C ASN A 117 7.51 -24.20 -2.41
N THR A 118 6.24 -24.01 -2.02
CA THR A 118 5.46 -22.81 -2.35
C THR A 118 4.96 -22.12 -1.07
N VAL A 119 5.14 -20.82 -1.00
CA VAL A 119 4.48 -19.94 -0.02
C VAL A 119 3.27 -19.31 -0.68
N THR A 120 2.10 -19.48 -0.08
CA THR A 120 0.87 -18.80 -0.50
C THR A 120 0.57 -17.71 0.51
N VAL A 121 0.43 -16.46 0.01
CA VAL A 121 0.10 -15.28 0.82
C VAL A 121 -1.30 -14.80 0.43
N THR A 122 -2.22 -14.81 1.39
CA THR A 122 -3.59 -14.30 1.21
C THR A 122 -3.69 -12.89 1.79
N LEU A 123 -3.90 -11.93 0.92
CA LEU A 123 -4.00 -10.52 1.27
C LEU A 123 -5.45 -10.12 1.57
N PRO A 124 -5.66 -9.12 2.42
CA PRO A 124 -6.95 -8.46 2.56
C PRO A 124 -7.42 -7.83 1.25
N LYS A 125 -8.66 -7.39 1.24
CA LYS A 125 -9.26 -6.71 0.09
C LYS A 125 -8.49 -5.44 -0.27
N LEU A 126 -8.26 -5.24 -1.57
CA LEU A 126 -7.71 -4.00 -2.09
C LEU A 126 -8.72 -2.85 -1.92
N MET A 127 -8.29 -1.78 -1.28
CA MET A 127 -9.08 -0.58 -1.04
C MET A 127 -8.53 0.59 -1.85
N LEU A 128 -9.37 1.62 -2.07
CA LEU A 128 -8.93 2.86 -2.70
C LEU A 128 -9.32 4.08 -1.85
N THR A 129 -8.53 5.14 -1.97
CA THR A 129 -8.83 6.45 -1.40
C THR A 129 -8.62 7.53 -2.46
N VAL A 130 -9.34 8.65 -2.30
CA VAL A 130 -9.25 9.81 -3.20
C VAL A 130 -8.88 11.04 -2.39
N GLU A 131 -7.79 11.67 -2.78
CA GLU A 131 -7.31 12.93 -2.22
C GLU A 131 -7.31 14.01 -3.29
N PHE A 132 -7.86 15.18 -2.97
CA PHE A 132 -7.86 16.34 -3.85
C PHE A 132 -6.71 17.27 -3.52
N ASP A 133 -6.19 17.97 -4.54
CA ASP A 133 -5.29 19.10 -4.34
C ASP A 133 -6.08 20.42 -4.50
N PRO A 134 -6.61 20.99 -3.39
CA PRO A 134 -7.41 22.19 -3.44
C PRO A 134 -6.61 23.44 -3.85
N ARG A 135 -5.27 23.41 -3.73
CA ARG A 135 -4.41 24.53 -4.14
C ARG A 135 -4.35 24.67 -5.65
N ARG A 136 -4.61 23.59 -6.39
CA ARG A 136 -4.68 23.57 -7.85
C ARG A 136 -6.09 23.44 -8.38
N ALA A 137 -7.09 23.62 -7.52
CA ALA A 137 -8.48 23.63 -7.94
C ALA A 137 -8.82 24.96 -8.62
N THR A 138 -9.62 24.88 -9.69
CA THR A 138 -10.22 26.04 -10.35
C THR A 138 -11.73 25.95 -10.16
N ILE A 139 -12.32 27.03 -9.66
CA ILE A 139 -13.76 27.18 -9.49
C ILE A 139 -14.23 28.32 -10.39
N ILE A 140 -15.18 28.02 -11.24
CA ILE A 140 -15.79 28.98 -12.17
C ILE A 140 -17.26 29.13 -11.77
N ASN A 141 -17.65 30.36 -11.43
CA ASN A 141 -19.00 30.70 -11.01
C ASN A 141 -19.68 31.52 -12.13
N ASN A 142 -20.89 31.15 -12.51
CA ASN A 142 -21.67 31.83 -13.49
C ASN A 142 -23.13 31.99 -13.04
N GLY A 143 -23.77 33.13 -13.38
CA GLY A 143 -25.16 33.42 -13.06
C GLY A 143 -25.36 34.21 -11.76
N LEU A 144 -26.53 34.81 -11.62
CA LEU A 144 -26.84 35.73 -10.51
C LEU A 144 -26.86 35.10 -9.12
N LEU A 145 -27.20 33.82 -9.02
CA LEU A 145 -27.18 33.11 -7.73
C LEU A 145 -25.77 32.95 -7.15
N THR A 146 -24.75 33.01 -8.00
CA THR A 146 -23.35 32.90 -7.55
C THR A 146 -22.78 34.21 -6.98
N LEU A 147 -23.58 35.27 -6.92
CA LEU A 147 -23.27 36.50 -6.17
C LEU A 147 -23.50 36.31 -4.65
N ASN A 148 -24.16 35.22 -4.24
CA ASN A 148 -24.41 34.90 -2.84
C ASN A 148 -23.38 33.87 -2.37
N ASP A 149 -22.57 34.22 -1.37
CA ASP A 149 -21.50 33.38 -0.83
C ASP A 149 -22.02 32.04 -0.26
N GLU A 150 -23.20 32.03 0.37
CA GLU A 150 -23.79 30.80 0.91
C GLU A 150 -24.13 29.81 -0.23
N VAL A 151 -24.64 30.34 -1.37
CA VAL A 151 -24.93 29.54 -2.56
C VAL A 151 -23.63 28.99 -3.14
N VAL A 152 -22.60 29.82 -3.26
CA VAL A 152 -21.28 29.40 -3.77
C VAL A 152 -20.67 28.29 -2.90
N GLN A 153 -20.71 28.45 -1.57
CA GLN A 153 -20.20 27.42 -0.65
C GLN A 153 -20.98 26.10 -0.77
N ALA A 154 -22.31 26.18 -0.87
CA ALA A 154 -23.15 24.99 -1.03
C ALA A 154 -22.85 24.27 -2.36
N LEU A 155 -22.71 25.00 -3.48
CA LEU A 155 -22.34 24.45 -4.78
C LEU A 155 -20.93 23.83 -4.74
N THR A 156 -19.98 24.51 -4.10
CA THR A 156 -18.61 24.00 -3.94
C THR A 156 -18.60 22.65 -3.21
N LYS A 157 -19.33 22.53 -2.11
CA LYS A 157 -19.44 21.26 -1.37
C LYS A 157 -20.01 20.16 -2.25
N ILE A 158 -21.10 20.42 -2.97
CA ILE A 158 -21.75 19.41 -3.83
C ILE A 158 -20.81 19.02 -4.98
N ASN A 159 -20.08 19.98 -5.56
CA ASN A 159 -19.10 19.73 -6.62
C ASN A 159 -17.96 18.83 -6.12
N TYR A 160 -17.40 19.07 -4.93
CA TYR A 160 -16.38 18.20 -4.35
C TYR A 160 -16.92 16.79 -4.06
N ASP A 161 -18.13 16.66 -3.55
CA ASP A 161 -18.78 15.36 -3.32
C ASP A 161 -19.01 14.61 -4.65
N THR A 162 -19.42 15.34 -5.70
CA THR A 162 -19.60 14.78 -7.04
C THR A 162 -18.27 14.36 -7.66
N ALA A 163 -17.25 15.21 -7.54
CA ALA A 163 -15.89 14.91 -8.00
C ALA A 163 -15.33 13.66 -7.31
N ARG A 164 -15.58 13.51 -5.99
CA ARG A 164 -15.16 12.33 -5.22
C ARG A 164 -15.84 11.06 -5.72
N LYS A 165 -17.16 11.10 -5.92
CA LYS A 165 -17.91 9.95 -6.47
C LYS A 165 -17.41 9.59 -7.88
N SER A 166 -17.15 10.59 -8.72
CA SER A 166 -16.59 10.38 -10.06
C SER A 166 -15.21 9.75 -10.02
N ALA A 167 -14.29 10.26 -9.18
CA ALA A 167 -12.95 9.71 -9.02
C ALA A 167 -12.96 8.27 -8.49
N ILE A 168 -13.85 7.96 -7.51
CA ILE A 168 -14.03 6.60 -7.00
C ILE A 168 -14.51 5.68 -8.13
N LYS A 169 -15.53 6.10 -8.89
CA LYS A 169 -16.06 5.31 -10.01
C LYS A 169 -14.99 5.06 -11.09
N GLN A 170 -14.18 6.06 -11.40
CA GLN A 170 -13.03 5.88 -12.29
C GLN A 170 -12.01 4.91 -11.72
N GLY A 171 -11.66 5.03 -10.43
CA GLY A 171 -10.74 4.13 -9.75
C GLY A 171 -11.25 2.68 -9.64
N GLN A 172 -12.55 2.46 -9.73
CA GLN A 172 -13.15 1.12 -9.75
C GLN A 172 -13.15 0.45 -11.13
N GLN A 173 -12.64 1.12 -12.17
CA GLN A 173 -12.52 0.52 -13.49
C GLN A 173 -11.60 -0.70 -13.47
N ALA A 174 -12.02 -1.77 -14.13
CA ALA A 174 -11.36 -3.08 -14.08
C ALA A 174 -9.85 -3.00 -14.43
N ALA A 175 -9.47 -2.20 -15.42
CA ALA A 175 -8.07 -2.03 -15.83
C ALA A 175 -7.19 -1.42 -14.73
N LEU A 176 -7.71 -0.41 -14.01
CA LEU A 176 -6.98 0.24 -12.91
C LEU A 176 -6.87 -0.67 -11.69
N VAL A 177 -7.97 -1.36 -11.34
CA VAL A 177 -7.98 -2.34 -10.26
C VAL A 177 -7.01 -3.48 -10.55
N GLN A 178 -6.97 -3.97 -11.80
CA GLN A 178 -6.03 -5.02 -12.20
C GLN A 178 -4.58 -4.53 -12.10
N SER A 179 -4.26 -3.35 -12.62
CA SER A 179 -2.93 -2.76 -12.48
C SER A 179 -2.51 -2.61 -11.02
N ALA A 180 -3.44 -2.21 -10.15
CA ALA A 180 -3.18 -2.10 -8.72
C ALA A 180 -2.93 -3.48 -8.08
N ARG A 181 -3.70 -4.51 -8.46
CA ARG A 181 -3.48 -5.89 -8.01
C ARG A 181 -2.13 -6.43 -8.44
N ASP A 182 -1.76 -6.23 -9.70
CA ASP A 182 -0.48 -6.71 -10.25
C ASP A 182 0.70 -6.07 -9.50
N ARG A 183 0.65 -4.75 -9.28
CA ARG A 183 1.67 -4.04 -8.50
C ARG A 183 1.72 -4.48 -7.04
N THR A 184 0.57 -4.74 -6.45
CA THR A 184 0.50 -5.27 -5.09
C THR A 184 1.14 -6.64 -5.01
N THR A 185 0.82 -7.53 -5.95
CA THR A 185 1.38 -8.87 -6.04
C THR A 185 2.91 -8.82 -6.14
N GLU A 186 3.45 -8.04 -7.08
CA GLU A 186 4.89 -7.86 -7.25
C GLU A 186 5.59 -7.37 -5.96
N ASN A 187 4.99 -6.40 -5.28
CA ASN A 187 5.55 -5.84 -4.05
C ASN A 187 5.55 -6.87 -2.92
N ILE A 188 4.44 -7.56 -2.71
CA ILE A 188 4.32 -8.59 -1.66
C ILE A 188 5.23 -9.78 -1.96
N GLU A 189 5.27 -10.28 -3.19
CA GLU A 189 6.21 -11.34 -3.56
C GLU A 189 7.65 -10.98 -3.20
N ARG A 190 8.06 -9.75 -3.48
CA ARG A 190 9.40 -9.27 -3.16
C ARG A 190 9.64 -9.22 -1.65
N LEU A 191 8.66 -8.72 -0.89
CA LEU A 191 8.75 -8.62 0.58
C LEU A 191 8.87 -9.97 1.27
N PHE A 192 8.29 -11.03 0.71
CA PHE A 192 8.45 -12.40 1.23
C PHE A 192 9.71 -13.09 0.66
N ARG A 193 10.04 -12.86 -0.61
CA ARG A 193 11.18 -13.51 -1.27
C ARG A 193 12.51 -13.15 -0.61
N VAL A 194 12.71 -11.87 -0.25
CA VAL A 194 13.98 -11.40 0.32
C VAL A 194 14.33 -12.12 1.62
N PRO A 195 13.48 -12.16 2.67
CA PRO A 195 13.81 -12.86 3.90
C PRO A 195 13.89 -14.38 3.71
N LEU A 196 13.09 -14.98 2.82
CA LEU A 196 13.19 -16.41 2.50
C LEU A 196 14.53 -16.76 1.83
N HIS A 197 14.99 -15.94 0.92
CA HIS A 197 16.30 -16.12 0.28
C HIS A 197 17.44 -15.97 1.31
N ALA A 198 17.39 -14.97 2.18
CA ALA A 198 18.37 -14.79 3.26
C ALA A 198 18.38 -15.96 4.23
N ALA A 199 17.26 -16.65 4.38
CA ALA A 199 17.12 -17.87 5.20
C ALA A 199 17.55 -19.15 4.47
N GLY A 200 18.21 -19.06 3.31
CA GLY A 200 18.66 -20.20 2.51
C GLY A 200 17.55 -20.88 1.69
N LYS A 201 16.36 -20.26 1.57
CA LYS A 201 15.20 -20.78 0.83
C LYS A 201 15.04 -20.10 -0.53
N ALA A 202 16.12 -19.95 -1.29
CA ALA A 202 16.14 -19.22 -2.57
C ALA A 202 15.20 -19.79 -3.65
N GLY A 203 14.90 -21.10 -3.61
CA GLY A 203 14.03 -21.79 -4.57
C GLY A 203 12.53 -21.76 -4.24
N VAL A 204 12.11 -21.07 -3.18
CA VAL A 204 10.69 -21.00 -2.79
C VAL A 204 9.92 -20.10 -3.76
N LYS A 205 8.81 -20.63 -4.29
CA LYS A 205 7.84 -19.89 -5.08
C LYS A 205 6.90 -19.14 -4.12
N VAL A 206 6.68 -17.85 -4.36
CA VAL A 206 5.67 -17.05 -3.62
C VAL A 206 4.49 -16.82 -4.54
N ILE A 207 3.28 -17.14 -4.05
CA ILE A 207 2.01 -16.92 -4.75
C ILE A 207 1.18 -15.98 -3.88
N VAL A 208 0.65 -14.93 -4.47
CA VAL A 208 -0.19 -13.95 -3.78
C VAL A 208 -1.63 -14.06 -4.27
N THR A 209 -2.56 -14.13 -3.31
CA THR A 209 -4.00 -14.15 -3.55
C THR A 209 -4.68 -13.04 -2.76
N PHE A 210 -5.89 -12.65 -3.17
CA PHE A 210 -6.68 -11.62 -2.48
C PHE A 210 -7.93 -12.26 -1.91
N ALA A 211 -8.28 -11.86 -0.69
CA ALA A 211 -9.59 -12.21 -0.12
C ALA A 211 -10.71 -11.60 -0.97
N ASN A 212 -11.81 -12.34 -1.10
CA ASN A 212 -13.00 -11.93 -1.85
C ASN A 212 -13.81 -10.84 -1.13
#